data_3906bfd6c8bc72da9cb49136a011712c
#
_entry.id   3906bfd6c8bc72da9cb49136a011712c
#
_cell.length_a   1.000
_cell.length_b   1.000
_cell.length_c   1.000
_cell.angle_alpha   90.00
_cell.angle_beta   90.00
_cell.angle_gamma   90.00
#
_symmetry.space_group_name_H-M   'P 1'
#
loop_
_entity.id
_entity.type
_entity.pdbx_description
1 polymer ?
#
loop_
_entity_poly.entity_id
_entity_poly.type
_entity_poly.pdbx_seq_one_letter_code
_entity_poly.pdbx_strand_id
1 'polypeptide(L)'
;MPLLDSFTVDHTRMEAPAVRVAKTMTTPGGDTITVFDLRFCRPNEEILSEKGIHTLEHLFAGFMRDHLNGNGVEIIDISPMGCRTGFYMSLIGTPDSEKVAQAWLAAMEDVLGVQEQSEIPELNEYQCGTYQMHSLQEAQDIAENIKSRGVGVNSNDELKLDPKFLEEHS
;
A
#
# COMPACT_ATOMS: atom_id res chain seq x y z
N MET A 1 -18.02 -15.20 -12.16
CA MET A 1 -17.81 -14.33 -10.96
C MET A 1 -17.81 -12.88 -11.41
N PRO A 2 -18.24 -11.88 -10.60
CA PRO A 2 -18.11 -10.50 -11.02
C PRO A 2 -16.63 -10.13 -11.16
N LEU A 3 -16.31 -9.35 -12.19
CA LEU A 3 -14.96 -8.84 -12.40
C LEU A 3 -14.63 -7.79 -11.33
N LEU A 4 -13.51 -7.93 -10.66
CA LEU A 4 -13.06 -7.00 -9.63
C LEU A 4 -12.24 -5.86 -10.26
N ASP A 5 -12.37 -4.65 -9.72
CA ASP A 5 -11.67 -3.45 -10.22
C ASP A 5 -10.14 -3.65 -10.31
N SER A 6 -9.55 -4.41 -9.38
CA SER A 6 -8.13 -4.74 -9.37
C SER A 6 -7.68 -5.61 -10.56
N PHE A 7 -8.61 -6.29 -11.24
CA PHE A 7 -8.33 -7.13 -12.41
C PHE A 7 -8.65 -6.43 -13.74
N THR A 8 -9.04 -5.18 -13.72
CA THR A 8 -9.33 -4.38 -14.93
C THR A 8 -8.15 -3.54 -15.40
N VAL A 9 -7.01 -3.61 -14.71
CA VAL A 9 -5.82 -2.83 -14.99
C VAL A 9 -4.66 -3.71 -15.42
N ASP A 10 -3.88 -3.23 -16.38
CA ASP A 10 -2.70 -3.89 -16.92
C ASP A 10 -1.53 -3.79 -15.95
N HIS A 11 -1.26 -4.89 -15.26
CA HIS A 11 -0.17 -4.98 -14.29
C HIS A 11 1.23 -4.88 -14.92
N THR A 12 1.37 -5.18 -16.22
CA THR A 12 2.66 -5.08 -16.92
C THR A 12 3.09 -3.64 -17.19
N ARG A 13 2.15 -2.70 -17.09
CA ARG A 13 2.37 -1.26 -17.33
C ARG A 13 2.44 -0.45 -16.03
N MET A 14 2.20 -1.08 -14.87
CA MET A 14 2.27 -0.38 -13.59
C MET A 14 3.69 0.04 -13.26
N GLU A 15 3.88 1.33 -13.04
CA GLU A 15 5.10 1.84 -12.44
C GLU A 15 5.11 1.62 -10.93
N ALA A 16 6.31 1.48 -10.36
CA ALA A 16 6.53 1.35 -8.92
C ALA A 16 7.90 1.95 -8.54
N PRO A 17 8.02 2.60 -7.35
CA PRO A 17 6.96 2.86 -6.37
C PRO A 17 5.94 3.88 -6.87
N ALA A 18 4.64 3.63 -6.67
CA ALA A 18 3.60 4.57 -7.10
C ALA A 18 2.28 4.39 -6.33
N VAL A 19 1.54 5.50 -6.22
CA VAL A 19 0.18 5.56 -5.68
C VAL A 19 -0.82 5.53 -6.83
N ARG A 20 -1.91 4.79 -6.67
CA ARG A 20 -3.04 4.78 -7.60
C ARG A 20 -4.35 4.76 -6.82
N VAL A 21 -5.35 5.53 -7.24
CA VAL A 21 -6.73 5.36 -6.75
C VAL A 21 -7.29 4.08 -7.37
N ALA A 22 -7.37 3.01 -6.59
CA ALA A 22 -7.91 1.74 -7.06
C ALA A 22 -9.43 1.76 -7.14
N LYS A 23 -10.10 2.40 -6.17
CA LYS A 23 -11.55 2.46 -6.09
C LYS A 23 -12.01 3.66 -5.27
N THR A 24 -13.16 4.21 -5.63
CA THR A 24 -13.89 5.19 -4.81
C THR A 24 -15.35 4.75 -4.70
N MET A 25 -15.93 4.87 -3.52
CA MET A 25 -17.33 4.56 -3.26
C MET A 25 -17.93 5.52 -2.23
N THR A 26 -19.23 5.80 -2.35
CA THR A 26 -19.97 6.59 -1.38
C THR A 26 -20.81 5.68 -0.51
N THR A 27 -20.76 5.86 0.81
CA THR A 27 -21.59 5.13 1.76
C THR A 27 -23.04 5.63 1.73
N PRO A 28 -24.02 4.84 2.26
CA PRO A 28 -25.38 5.35 2.41
C PRO A 28 -25.49 6.61 3.28
N GLY A 29 -24.53 6.85 4.18
CA GLY A 29 -24.43 8.04 5.02
C GLY A 29 -23.87 9.29 4.31
N GLY A 30 -23.34 9.11 3.10
CA GLY A 30 -22.77 10.20 2.29
C GLY A 30 -21.26 10.33 2.39
N ASP A 31 -20.59 9.54 3.23
CA ASP A 31 -19.13 9.55 3.33
C ASP A 31 -18.51 8.92 2.07
N THR A 32 -17.37 9.44 1.66
CA THR A 32 -16.60 8.85 0.56
C THR A 32 -15.50 7.95 1.12
N ILE A 33 -15.45 6.72 0.64
CA ILE A 33 -14.34 5.79 0.90
C ILE A 33 -13.47 5.73 -0.34
N THR A 34 -12.18 5.92 -0.16
CA THR A 34 -11.18 5.75 -1.22
C THR A 34 -10.25 4.58 -0.86
N VAL A 35 -10.01 3.72 -1.83
CA VAL A 35 -9.02 2.64 -1.74
C VAL A 35 -7.85 3.01 -2.63
N PHE A 36 -6.67 3.11 -2.05
CA PHE A 36 -5.42 3.32 -2.76
C PHE A 36 -4.66 2.00 -2.94
N ASP A 37 -4.09 1.83 -4.11
CA ASP A 37 -3.05 0.86 -4.42
C ASP A 37 -1.70 1.56 -4.19
N LEU A 38 -0.99 1.12 -3.16
CA LEU A 38 0.36 1.56 -2.84
C LEU A 38 1.32 0.52 -3.40
N ARG A 39 1.73 0.72 -4.65
CA ARG A 39 2.54 -0.25 -5.39
C ARG A 39 4.01 -0.06 -5.09
N PHE A 40 4.61 -0.96 -4.32
CA PHE A 40 6.01 -0.94 -3.88
C PHE A 40 6.96 -1.48 -4.95
N CYS A 41 6.55 -2.54 -5.65
CA CYS A 41 7.35 -3.25 -6.63
C CYS A 41 6.62 -3.33 -7.97
N ARG A 42 7.36 -3.37 -9.08
CA ARG A 42 6.78 -3.68 -10.39
C ARG A 42 6.19 -5.09 -10.39
N PRO A 43 4.89 -5.25 -10.69
CA PRO A 43 4.27 -6.55 -10.76
C PRO A 43 4.99 -7.47 -11.76
N ASN A 44 5.14 -8.74 -11.38
CA ASN A 44 5.80 -9.80 -12.16
C ASN A 44 7.32 -9.63 -12.36
N GLU A 45 7.93 -8.54 -11.88
CA GLU A 45 9.38 -8.29 -11.96
C GLU A 45 10.05 -8.40 -10.59
N GLU A 46 9.40 -7.85 -9.55
CA GLU A 46 9.94 -7.76 -8.20
C GLU A 46 8.91 -8.24 -7.17
N ILE A 47 9.39 -8.66 -6.01
CA ILE A 47 8.54 -9.11 -4.91
C ILE A 47 9.17 -8.72 -3.57
N LEU A 48 8.35 -8.24 -2.63
CA LEU A 48 8.80 -7.95 -1.27
C LEU A 48 9.07 -9.24 -0.49
N SER A 49 10.08 -9.21 0.37
CA SER A 49 10.39 -10.33 1.27
C SER A 49 9.25 -10.55 2.27
N GLU A 50 9.08 -11.79 2.71
CA GLU A 50 7.97 -12.15 3.60
C GLU A 50 8.06 -11.47 4.96
N LYS A 51 9.26 -11.44 5.55
CA LYS A 51 9.49 -10.79 6.85
C LYS A 51 9.46 -9.28 6.74
N GLY A 52 9.99 -8.73 5.65
CA GLY A 52 9.99 -7.29 5.40
C GLY A 52 8.58 -6.72 5.24
N ILE A 53 7.73 -7.37 4.42
CA ILE A 53 6.36 -6.90 4.23
C ILE A 53 5.50 -7.04 5.48
N HIS A 54 5.70 -8.13 6.27
CA HIS A 54 5.00 -8.33 7.53
C HIS A 54 5.43 -7.27 8.57
N THR A 55 6.72 -6.95 8.65
CA THR A 55 7.20 -5.88 9.54
C THR A 55 6.68 -4.51 9.11
N LEU A 56 6.64 -4.23 7.81
CA LEU A 56 6.02 -3.01 7.28
C LEU A 56 4.52 -2.94 7.59
N GLU A 57 3.79 -4.05 7.58
CA GLU A 57 2.39 -4.06 7.99
C GLU A 57 2.22 -3.46 9.38
N HIS A 58 3.06 -3.85 10.34
CA HIS A 58 3.01 -3.35 11.71
C HIS A 58 3.49 -1.88 11.84
N LEU A 59 4.57 -1.50 11.16
CA LEU A 59 5.15 -0.16 11.26
C LEU A 59 4.42 0.86 10.36
N PHE A 60 4.28 0.54 9.09
CA PHE A 60 3.74 1.43 8.07
C PHE A 60 2.28 1.81 8.32
N ALA A 61 1.48 0.86 8.82
CA ALA A 61 0.09 1.13 9.16
C ALA A 61 -0.06 2.22 10.24
N GLY A 62 0.84 2.25 11.24
CA GLY A 62 0.88 3.29 12.25
C GLY A 62 1.38 4.63 11.68
N PHE A 63 2.56 4.63 11.08
CA PHE A 63 3.20 5.84 10.55
C PHE A 63 2.38 6.53 9.47
N MET A 64 1.71 5.77 8.59
CA MET A 64 0.81 6.38 7.61
C MET A 64 -0.35 7.14 8.27
N ARG A 65 -0.88 6.65 9.39
CA ARG A 65 -1.92 7.36 10.16
C ARG A 65 -1.40 8.65 10.75
N ASP A 66 -0.17 8.67 11.23
CA ASP A 66 0.46 9.88 11.79
C ASP A 66 0.61 10.99 10.73
N HIS A 67 0.87 10.61 9.47
CA HIS A 67 1.09 11.58 8.39
C HIS A 67 -0.16 11.93 7.59
N LEU A 68 -1.20 11.10 7.58
CA LEU A 68 -2.33 11.28 6.67
C LEU A 68 -3.67 11.53 7.37
N ASN A 69 -3.89 10.99 8.58
CA ASN A 69 -5.15 11.19 9.30
C ASN A 69 -5.38 12.67 9.66
N GLY A 70 -6.63 13.08 9.66
CA GLY A 70 -7.04 14.45 9.96
C GLY A 70 -7.60 15.20 8.72
N ASN A 71 -8.18 16.37 8.95
CA ASN A 71 -8.78 17.18 7.90
C ASN A 71 -9.79 16.43 6.99
N GLY A 72 -10.60 15.55 7.59
CA GLY A 72 -11.60 14.75 6.86
C GLY A 72 -11.04 13.48 6.21
N VAL A 73 -9.81 13.10 6.53
CA VAL A 73 -9.20 11.83 6.11
C VAL A 73 -8.99 10.94 7.32
N GLU A 74 -9.43 9.68 7.23
CA GLU A 74 -9.20 8.66 8.26
C GLU A 74 -8.90 7.31 7.61
N ILE A 75 -7.71 6.78 7.87
CA ILE A 75 -7.32 5.46 7.37
C ILE A 75 -8.10 4.38 8.13
N ILE A 76 -8.83 3.57 7.38
CA ILE A 76 -9.57 2.41 7.89
C ILE A 76 -8.60 1.24 8.06
N ASP A 77 -7.86 0.91 6.99
CA ASP A 77 -6.99 -0.25 6.95
C ASP A 77 -5.84 -0.07 5.95
N ILE A 78 -4.69 -0.68 6.24
CA ILE A 78 -3.57 -0.83 5.32
C ILE A 78 -3.13 -2.29 5.42
N SER A 79 -3.35 -3.04 4.33
CA SER A 79 -3.09 -4.47 4.31
C SER A 79 -2.18 -4.86 3.14
N PRO A 80 -1.23 -5.78 3.35
CA PRO A 80 -0.37 -6.25 2.28
C PRO A 80 -1.17 -7.03 1.23
N MET A 81 -0.79 -6.86 -0.03
CA MET A 81 -1.34 -7.65 -1.13
C MET A 81 -0.79 -9.08 -1.08
N GLY A 82 -1.62 -10.07 -1.37
CA GLY A 82 -1.20 -11.48 -1.43
C GLY A 82 -0.10 -11.76 -2.45
N CYS A 83 0.04 -10.94 -3.49
CA CYS A 83 1.14 -11.00 -4.46
C CYS A 83 2.45 -10.40 -3.96
N ARG A 84 2.46 -9.79 -2.78
CA ARG A 84 3.62 -9.15 -2.14
C ARG A 84 4.30 -8.06 -3.00
N THR A 85 3.53 -7.33 -3.79
CA THR A 85 4.06 -6.22 -4.59
C THR A 85 3.64 -4.85 -4.07
N GLY A 86 2.88 -4.79 -2.97
CA GLY A 86 2.43 -3.56 -2.34
C GLY A 86 1.36 -3.76 -1.29
N PHE A 87 0.68 -2.68 -0.96
CA PHE A 87 -0.40 -2.62 0.03
C PHE A 87 -1.65 -1.99 -0.59
N TYR A 88 -2.81 -2.42 -0.11
CA TYR A 88 -4.03 -1.63 -0.24
C TYR A 88 -4.24 -0.79 1.02
N MET A 89 -4.59 0.48 0.82
CA MET A 89 -4.99 1.38 1.88
C MET A 89 -6.41 1.86 1.64
N SER A 90 -7.30 1.54 2.57
CA SER A 90 -8.69 2.04 2.57
C SER A 90 -8.82 3.18 3.57
N LEU A 91 -9.47 4.26 3.17
CA LEU A 91 -9.68 5.43 4.02
C LEU A 91 -11.02 6.12 3.75
N ILE A 92 -11.51 6.85 4.75
CA ILE A 92 -12.58 7.84 4.58
C ILE A 92 -11.94 9.13 4.06
N GLY A 93 -12.54 9.74 3.05
CA GLY A 93 -12.08 10.97 2.42
C GLY A 93 -11.50 10.77 1.03
N THR A 94 -11.01 11.85 0.45
CA THR A 94 -10.48 11.90 -0.92
C THR A 94 -9.20 12.73 -0.98
N PRO A 95 -8.12 12.32 -0.27
CA PRO A 95 -6.85 13.03 -0.38
C PRO A 95 -6.29 12.86 -1.80
N ASP A 96 -5.56 13.87 -2.27
CA ASP A 96 -4.84 13.80 -3.53
C ASP A 96 -3.77 12.72 -3.49
N SER A 97 -3.53 12.05 -4.62
CA SER A 97 -2.53 10.98 -4.71
C SER A 97 -1.11 11.45 -4.38
N GLU A 98 -0.77 12.70 -4.71
CA GLU A 98 0.52 13.32 -4.36
C GLU A 98 0.66 13.49 -2.84
N LYS A 99 -0.43 13.86 -2.14
CA LYS A 99 -0.44 13.94 -0.67
C LYS A 99 -0.23 12.56 -0.05
N VAL A 100 -0.84 11.53 -0.60
CA VAL A 100 -0.63 10.14 -0.17
C VAL A 100 0.81 9.70 -0.43
N ALA A 101 1.39 10.04 -1.58
CA ALA A 101 2.79 9.75 -1.90
C ALA A 101 3.77 10.42 -0.92
N GLN A 102 3.52 11.69 -0.55
CA GLN A 102 4.31 12.40 0.44
C GLN A 102 4.20 11.78 1.83
N ALA A 103 3.00 11.41 2.27
CA ALA A 103 2.79 10.72 3.53
C ALA A 103 3.50 9.36 3.56
N TRP A 104 3.48 8.63 2.45
CA TRP A 104 4.21 7.37 2.32
C TRP A 104 5.73 7.56 2.44
N LEU A 105 6.30 8.55 1.75
CA LEU A 105 7.74 8.85 1.87
C LEU A 105 8.12 9.24 3.31
N ALA A 106 7.28 10.02 3.99
CA ALA A 106 7.49 10.37 5.39
C ALA A 106 7.42 9.13 6.31
N ALA A 107 6.44 8.24 6.10
CA ALA A 107 6.34 6.99 6.84
C ALA A 107 7.57 6.07 6.60
N MET A 108 8.16 6.07 5.40
CA MET A 108 9.41 5.33 5.15
C MET A 108 10.59 5.93 5.92
N GLU A 109 10.63 7.26 6.09
CA GLU A 109 11.62 7.91 6.96
C GLU A 109 11.50 7.43 8.40
N ASP A 110 10.24 7.34 8.93
CA ASP A 110 9.99 6.85 10.27
C ASP A 110 10.40 5.38 10.44
N VAL A 111 10.14 4.52 9.44
CA VAL A 111 10.63 3.13 9.43
C VAL A 111 12.15 3.06 9.56
N LEU A 112 12.88 3.93 8.84
CA LEU A 112 14.34 4.01 8.95
C LEU A 112 14.80 4.54 10.32
N GLY A 113 13.96 5.28 11.02
CA GLY A 113 14.20 5.81 12.35
C GLY A 113 14.11 4.76 13.47
N VAL A 114 13.45 3.62 13.24
CA VAL A 114 13.31 2.53 14.21
C VAL A 114 14.68 1.91 14.50
N GLN A 115 15.09 1.81 15.77
CA GLN A 115 16.44 1.39 16.14
C GLN A 115 16.53 -0.11 16.42
N GLU A 116 15.50 -0.69 17.03
CA GLU A 116 15.52 -2.06 17.51
C GLU A 116 14.26 -2.82 17.06
N GLN A 117 14.40 -4.12 16.82
CA GLN A 117 13.27 -4.98 16.45
C GLN A 117 12.18 -5.03 17.53
N SER A 118 12.53 -4.82 18.78
CA SER A 118 11.61 -4.74 19.92
C SER A 118 10.67 -3.51 19.87
N GLU A 119 10.98 -2.51 19.06
CA GLU A 119 10.14 -1.33 18.85
C GLU A 119 9.03 -1.58 17.80
N ILE A 120 9.05 -2.73 17.10
CA ILE A 120 7.96 -3.11 16.21
C ILE A 120 6.71 -3.33 17.06
N PRO A 121 5.60 -2.60 16.80
CA PRO A 121 4.38 -2.75 17.56
C PRO A 121 3.85 -4.19 17.52
N GLU A 122 3.20 -4.61 18.62
CA GLU A 122 2.43 -5.85 18.66
C GLU A 122 3.25 -7.13 18.37
N LEU A 123 4.57 -7.10 18.57
CA LEU A 123 5.50 -8.18 18.31
C LEU A 123 5.43 -9.26 19.40
N ASN A 124 4.28 -9.90 19.55
CA ASN A 124 4.04 -10.95 20.53
C ASN A 124 2.94 -11.93 20.08
N GLU A 125 2.87 -13.07 20.73
CA GLU A 125 1.95 -14.17 20.37
C GLU A 125 0.46 -13.84 20.55
N TYR A 126 0.12 -12.81 21.32
CA TYR A 126 -1.27 -12.45 21.60
C TYR A 126 -1.86 -11.51 20.55
N GLN A 127 -1.02 -10.70 19.89
CA GLN A 127 -1.47 -9.64 19.00
C GLN A 127 -1.09 -9.90 17.53
N CYS A 128 -0.09 -10.74 17.27
CA CYS A 128 0.36 -11.08 15.92
C CYS A 128 0.20 -12.58 15.64
N GLY A 129 -0.35 -12.91 14.49
CA GLY A 129 -0.57 -14.30 14.08
C GLY A 129 0.71 -15.10 13.83
N THR A 130 1.85 -14.40 13.56
CA THR A 130 3.15 -15.03 13.30
C THR A 130 4.29 -14.13 13.78
N TYR A 131 4.26 -13.77 15.06
CA TYR A 131 5.16 -12.76 15.64
C TYR A 131 6.66 -13.05 15.49
N GLN A 132 7.04 -14.29 15.18
CA GLN A 132 8.44 -14.69 14.91
C GLN A 132 8.88 -14.39 13.46
N MET A 133 7.93 -14.06 12.57
CA MET A 133 8.19 -13.81 11.15
C MET A 133 8.34 -12.31 10.86
N HIS A 134 9.30 -11.68 11.54
CA HIS A 134 9.63 -10.26 11.37
C HIS A 134 11.12 -10.04 11.10
N SER A 135 11.44 -8.95 10.41
CA SER A 135 12.81 -8.47 10.20
C SER A 135 12.79 -6.95 10.02
N LEU A 136 13.26 -6.23 11.02
CA LEU A 136 13.43 -4.77 10.92
C LEU A 136 14.38 -4.40 9.79
N GLN A 137 15.48 -5.13 9.63
CA GLN A 137 16.45 -4.88 8.55
C GLN A 137 15.81 -4.98 7.17
N GLU A 138 15.03 -6.04 6.90
CA GLU A 138 14.36 -6.20 5.60
C GLU A 138 13.31 -5.10 5.36
N ALA A 139 12.59 -4.66 6.41
CA ALA A 139 11.67 -3.54 6.31
C ALA A 139 12.39 -2.22 6.00
N GLN A 140 13.55 -1.99 6.63
CA GLN A 140 14.39 -0.81 6.37
C GLN A 140 15.02 -0.84 4.98
N ASP A 141 15.46 -2.00 4.49
CA ASP A 141 15.97 -2.15 3.13
C ASP A 141 14.88 -1.79 2.10
N ILE A 142 13.62 -2.18 2.34
CA ILE A 142 12.49 -1.79 1.52
C ILE A 142 12.25 -0.28 1.61
N ALA A 143 12.26 0.29 2.81
CA ALA A 143 12.04 1.72 3.02
C ALA A 143 13.11 2.57 2.33
N GLU A 144 14.38 2.18 2.42
CA GLU A 144 15.50 2.84 1.73
C GLU A 144 15.33 2.78 0.20
N ASN A 145 14.93 1.63 -0.33
CA ASN A 145 14.64 1.47 -1.76
C ASN A 145 13.53 2.41 -2.22
N ILE A 146 12.42 2.49 -1.49
CA ILE A 146 11.31 3.41 -1.79
C ILE A 146 11.77 4.87 -1.77
N LYS A 147 12.52 5.27 -0.74
CA LYS A 147 13.04 6.65 -0.62
C LYS A 147 14.00 7.01 -1.75
N SER A 148 14.89 6.12 -2.11
CA SER A 148 15.89 6.37 -3.17
C SER A 148 15.24 6.50 -4.56
N ARG A 149 14.15 5.79 -4.81
CA ARG A 149 13.40 5.83 -6.08
C ARG A 149 12.37 6.95 -6.14
N GLY A 150 11.88 7.39 -4.99
CA GLY A 150 10.73 8.27 -4.89
C GLY A 150 9.41 7.54 -5.18
N VAL A 151 8.28 8.20 -4.93
CA VAL A 151 6.94 7.64 -5.15
C VAL A 151 6.23 8.48 -6.21
N GLY A 152 5.84 7.83 -7.30
CA GLY A 152 5.06 8.43 -8.38
C GLY A 152 3.55 8.23 -8.20
N VAL A 153 2.79 8.64 -9.22
CA VAL A 153 1.34 8.44 -9.30
C VAL A 153 1.02 7.71 -10.60
N ASN A 154 0.28 6.60 -10.50
CA ASN A 154 -0.24 5.86 -11.65
C ASN A 154 -1.64 6.37 -12.04
N SER A 155 -1.85 6.59 -13.32
CA SER A 155 -3.15 6.95 -13.89
C SER A 155 -3.95 5.70 -14.27
N ASN A 156 -5.21 5.62 -13.85
CA ASN A 156 -6.11 4.52 -14.24
C ASN A 156 -6.36 4.49 -15.75
N ASP A 157 -6.44 5.64 -16.40
CA ASP A 157 -6.70 5.72 -17.84
C ASP A 157 -5.57 5.09 -18.68
N GLU A 158 -4.32 5.23 -18.20
CA GLU A 158 -3.15 4.65 -18.85
C GLU A 158 -3.01 3.14 -18.60
N LEU A 159 -3.59 2.63 -17.52
CA LEU A 159 -3.49 1.22 -17.11
C LEU A 159 -4.70 0.37 -17.52
N LYS A 160 -5.78 0.95 -18.03
CA LYS A 160 -7.00 0.23 -18.31
C LYS A 160 -6.76 -0.84 -19.38
N LEU A 161 -7.15 -2.07 -19.08
CA LEU A 161 -7.17 -3.17 -20.04
C LEU A 161 -8.25 -2.96 -21.12
N ASP A 162 -7.96 -3.41 -22.33
CA ASP A 162 -8.93 -3.41 -23.41
C ASP A 162 -10.15 -4.28 -23.02
N PRO A 163 -11.39 -3.79 -23.21
CA PRO A 163 -12.59 -4.58 -22.93
C PRO A 163 -12.62 -5.94 -23.65
N LYS A 164 -12.08 -6.02 -24.88
CA LYS A 164 -12.00 -7.28 -25.61
C LYS A 164 -11.09 -8.29 -24.93
N PHE A 165 -9.94 -7.82 -24.39
CA PHE A 165 -9.04 -8.68 -23.62
C PHE A 165 -9.76 -9.26 -22.38
N LEU A 166 -10.55 -8.43 -21.69
CA LEU A 166 -11.33 -8.86 -20.53
C LEU A 166 -12.41 -9.89 -20.89
N GLU A 167 -13.08 -9.74 -22.05
CA GLU A 167 -14.09 -10.69 -22.54
C GLU A 167 -13.49 -12.04 -22.92
N GLU A 168 -12.29 -12.05 -23.48
CA GLU A 168 -11.59 -13.27 -23.92
C GLU A 168 -10.98 -14.08 -22.77
N HIS A 169 -10.72 -13.44 -21.61
CA HIS A 169 -9.99 -14.03 -20.46
C HIS A 169 -10.81 -14.10 -19.17
N SER A 170 -12.14 -13.89 -19.23
CA SER A 170 -13.07 -13.91 -18.08
C SER A 170 -13.70 -15.27 -17.82
#